data_7234611aa2ed5a5e44a3c28c54a0a393
#
_entry.id   7234611aa2ed5a5e44a3c28c54a0a393
#
_cell.length_a   1.000
_cell.length_b   1.000
_cell.length_c   1.000
_cell.angle_alpha   90.00
_cell.angle_beta   90.00
_cell.angle_gamma   90.00
#
_symmetry.space_group_name_H-M   'P 1'
#
loop_
_entity.id
_entity.type
_entity.pdbx_description
1 polymer ?
#
loop_
_entity_poly.entity_id
_entity_poly.type
_entity_poly.pdbx_seq_one_letter_code
_entity_poly.pdbx_strand_id
1 'polypeptide(L)'
;MIPRAEVSGDSVAFARNASSPEYATQLLSRKVFDNGTTEETYATTAVFTARTNTGSGSTSDNQVFTSYTLYATIYYSYRYDDLGVDVSFKLTSTKHRVSYSSDTRTPYKMVMNNMMQHSASGVPEFERTGTQYSPVSLRYYTLSAPSGADYRPMVSCTLAAGTYLYTSSSTTDPLALDFYVDCRDLR
;
A
#
# COMPACT_ATOMS: atom_id res chain seq x y z
N MET A 1 -19.23 7.92 -3.04
CA MET A 1 -18.57 8.15 -1.73
C MET A 1 -17.12 7.73 -1.89
N ILE A 2 -16.14 8.51 -1.47
CA ILE A 2 -14.71 8.21 -1.66
C ILE A 2 -14.26 7.36 -0.47
N PRO A 3 -13.62 6.19 -0.68
CA PRO A 3 -13.09 5.38 0.41
C PRO A 3 -12.11 6.19 1.25
N ARG A 4 -12.24 6.11 2.56
CA ARG A 4 -11.29 6.73 3.49
C ARG A 4 -10.22 5.69 3.83
N ALA A 5 -8.97 5.96 3.46
CA ALA A 5 -7.83 5.16 3.90
C ALA A 5 -7.29 5.75 5.20
N GLU A 6 -7.16 4.95 6.24
CA GLU A 6 -6.50 5.34 7.48
C GLU A 6 -5.12 4.68 7.54
N VAL A 7 -4.13 5.41 8.04
CA VAL A 7 -2.77 4.89 8.27
C VAL A 7 -2.61 4.56 9.73
N SER A 8 -2.30 3.32 10.04
CA SER A 8 -1.73 2.96 11.32
C SER A 8 -0.21 2.87 11.14
N GLY A 9 0.53 3.85 11.61
CA GLY A 9 1.99 3.81 11.57
C GLY A 9 2.55 4.16 12.94
N ASP A 10 2.93 3.14 13.73
CA ASP A 10 3.69 3.32 14.97
C ASP A 10 5.21 3.43 14.74
N SER A 11 5.68 3.49 13.51
CA SER A 11 7.11 3.54 13.20
C SER A 11 7.63 4.91 12.73
N VAL A 12 7.07 6.00 13.24
CA VAL A 12 7.51 7.38 12.91
C VAL A 12 8.77 7.81 13.66
N ALA A 13 9.50 6.92 14.32
CA ALA A 13 10.63 7.31 15.18
C ALA A 13 11.85 7.89 14.46
N PHE A 14 11.95 7.82 13.12
CA PHE A 14 13.16 8.24 12.39
C PHE A 14 13.00 9.34 11.35
N ALA A 15 11.80 9.77 11.02
CA ALA A 15 11.62 10.83 10.02
C ALA A 15 11.30 12.17 10.70
N ARG A 16 12.29 12.93 11.09
CA ARG A 16 12.11 14.31 11.62
C ARG A 16 11.44 15.28 10.64
N ASN A 17 11.15 14.87 9.40
CA ASN A 17 10.44 15.63 8.37
C ASN A 17 9.68 14.71 7.40
N ALA A 18 8.92 13.73 7.90
CA ALA A 18 8.03 12.95 7.05
C ALA A 18 6.76 13.75 6.74
N SER A 19 6.32 13.76 5.48
CA SER A 19 4.99 14.23 5.12
C SER A 19 3.94 13.21 5.60
N SER A 20 2.75 13.68 5.98
CA SER A 20 1.61 12.77 6.13
C SER A 20 1.36 12.07 4.80
N PRO A 21 1.01 10.76 4.79
CA PRO A 21 0.67 10.07 3.56
C PRO A 21 -0.51 10.74 2.85
N GLU A 22 -0.42 10.80 1.52
CA GLU A 22 -1.48 11.29 0.64
C GLU A 22 -2.18 10.10 -0.01
N TYR A 23 -3.49 10.21 -0.23
CA TYR A 23 -4.32 9.13 -0.77
C TYR A 23 -5.14 9.59 -1.96
N ALA A 24 -5.28 8.70 -2.95
CA ALA A 24 -6.17 8.89 -4.08
C ALA A 24 -6.83 7.57 -4.46
N THR A 25 -8.14 7.62 -4.70
CA THR A 25 -8.91 6.47 -5.19
C THR A 25 -9.47 6.79 -6.57
N GLN A 26 -9.35 5.84 -7.49
CA GLN A 26 -9.83 5.93 -8.86
C GLN A 26 -10.69 4.73 -9.20
N LEU A 27 -11.88 4.98 -9.76
CA LEU A 27 -12.68 3.97 -10.43
C LEU A 27 -12.01 3.63 -11.78
N LEU A 28 -11.70 2.36 -12.00
CA LEU A 28 -11.04 1.87 -13.21
C LEU A 28 -12.04 1.31 -14.22
N SER A 29 -13.06 0.58 -13.74
CA SER A 29 -14.08 -0.01 -14.59
C SER A 29 -15.35 -0.26 -13.83
N ARG A 30 -16.48 -0.31 -14.57
CA ARG A 30 -17.79 -0.69 -14.07
C ARG A 30 -18.44 -1.66 -15.08
N LYS A 31 -18.99 -2.76 -14.56
CA LYS A 31 -19.76 -3.75 -15.33
C LYS A 31 -21.10 -3.99 -14.63
N VAL A 32 -22.14 -4.07 -15.44
CA VAL A 32 -23.47 -4.46 -14.98
C VAL A 32 -23.78 -5.82 -15.64
N PHE A 33 -24.16 -6.79 -14.84
CA PHE A 33 -24.49 -8.14 -15.30
C PHE A 33 -26.01 -8.28 -15.50
N ASP A 34 -26.43 -9.23 -16.33
CA ASP A 34 -27.85 -9.47 -16.66
C ASP A 34 -28.71 -9.85 -15.44
N ASN A 35 -28.08 -10.34 -14.38
CA ASN A 35 -28.73 -10.66 -13.10
C ASN A 35 -28.88 -9.44 -12.16
N GLY A 36 -28.61 -8.22 -12.63
CA GLY A 36 -28.68 -7.00 -11.83
C GLY A 36 -27.45 -6.72 -10.98
N THR A 37 -26.48 -7.64 -10.88
CA THR A 37 -25.23 -7.40 -10.13
C THR A 37 -24.38 -6.35 -10.84
N THR A 38 -23.83 -5.41 -10.10
CA THR A 38 -22.81 -4.47 -10.58
C THR A 38 -21.45 -4.82 -9.99
N GLU A 39 -20.41 -4.79 -10.82
CA GLU A 39 -19.01 -4.92 -10.42
C GLU A 39 -18.25 -3.65 -10.77
N GLU A 40 -17.60 -3.08 -9.80
CA GLU A 40 -16.72 -1.92 -9.96
C GLU A 40 -15.29 -2.30 -9.55
N THR A 41 -14.30 -1.88 -10.33
CA THR A 41 -12.88 -2.08 -10.03
C THR A 41 -12.24 -0.75 -9.71
N TYR A 42 -11.53 -0.70 -8.62
CA TYR A 42 -10.86 0.49 -8.09
C TYR A 42 -9.36 0.30 -7.94
N ALA A 43 -8.65 1.44 -7.94
CA ALA A 43 -7.28 1.55 -7.48
C ALA A 43 -7.21 2.63 -6.39
N THR A 44 -6.76 2.27 -5.20
CA THR A 44 -6.44 3.22 -4.13
C THR A 44 -4.93 3.28 -3.96
N THR A 45 -4.35 4.47 -4.13
CA THR A 45 -2.91 4.71 -4.04
C THR A 45 -2.60 5.54 -2.80
N ALA A 46 -1.62 5.12 -2.02
CA ALA A 46 -0.99 5.88 -0.96
C ALA A 46 0.42 6.32 -1.39
N VAL A 47 0.81 7.53 -1.01
CA VAL A 47 2.13 8.11 -1.27
C VAL A 47 2.70 8.66 0.02
N PHE A 48 3.93 8.31 0.32
CA PHE A 48 4.65 8.73 1.52
C PHE A 48 6.07 9.18 1.17
N THR A 49 6.45 10.40 1.55
CA THR A 49 7.80 10.92 1.35
C THR A 49 8.52 11.03 2.69
N ALA A 50 9.66 10.36 2.81
CA ALA A 50 10.54 10.42 3.95
C ALA A 50 11.90 11.01 3.55
N ARG A 51 12.49 11.77 4.47
CA ARG A 51 13.88 12.26 4.36
C ARG A 51 14.72 11.58 5.42
N THR A 52 15.81 10.96 5.00
CA THR A 52 16.79 10.37 5.92
C THR A 52 18.05 11.20 5.93
N ASN A 53 18.65 11.37 7.11
CA ASN A 53 19.97 11.96 7.21
C ASN A 53 21.02 10.89 6.92
N THR A 54 21.79 11.05 5.85
CA THR A 54 22.84 10.09 5.45
C THR A 54 24.24 10.49 5.88
N GLY A 55 24.39 11.61 6.61
CA GLY A 55 25.68 12.16 6.98
C GLY A 55 26.17 11.71 8.36
N SER A 56 27.25 10.94 8.42
CA SER A 56 28.16 10.90 9.57
C SER A 56 29.19 12.04 9.38
N GLY A 57 28.81 13.26 9.67
CA GLY A 57 29.70 14.42 9.57
C GLY A 57 29.88 15.04 10.93
N SER A 58 31.11 15.03 11.43
CA SER A 58 31.55 15.95 12.47
C SER A 58 31.51 17.38 11.92
N THR A 59 30.73 18.23 12.55
CA THR A 59 30.76 19.69 12.48
C THR A 59 30.69 20.34 11.09
N SER A 60 29.59 20.91 10.83
CA SER A 60 29.23 22.05 9.97
C SER A 60 28.24 21.70 8.81
N ASP A 61 27.14 22.36 8.83
CA ASP A 61 26.22 22.92 7.83
C ASP A 61 25.85 22.18 6.51
N ASN A 62 26.44 21.05 6.16
CA ASN A 62 26.07 20.27 4.97
C ASN A 62 25.53 18.90 5.35
N GLN A 63 24.34 18.87 5.96
CA GLN A 63 23.58 17.61 6.10
C GLN A 63 23.01 17.22 4.72
N VAL A 64 23.57 16.19 4.12
CA VAL A 64 23.02 15.61 2.89
C VAL A 64 21.78 14.81 3.27
N PHE A 65 20.60 15.31 2.92
CA PHE A 65 19.34 14.61 3.10
C PHE A 65 19.06 13.75 1.87
N THR A 66 18.84 12.48 2.10
CA THR A 66 18.34 11.56 1.08
C THR A 66 16.82 11.49 1.19
N SER A 67 16.12 11.80 0.11
CA SER A 67 14.67 11.69 0.04
C SER A 67 14.26 10.43 -0.70
N TYR A 68 13.39 9.64 -0.08
CA TYR A 68 12.72 8.52 -0.72
C TYR A 68 11.22 8.76 -0.68
N THR A 69 10.55 8.49 -1.79
CA THR A 69 9.10 8.49 -1.86
C THR A 69 8.63 7.06 -2.12
N LEU A 70 7.82 6.53 -1.23
CA LEU A 70 7.22 5.22 -1.30
C LEU A 70 5.81 5.34 -1.88
N TYR A 71 5.46 4.40 -2.74
CA TYR A 71 4.13 4.30 -3.32
C TYR A 71 3.61 2.88 -3.12
N ALA A 72 2.37 2.76 -2.70
CA ALA A 72 1.65 1.50 -2.71
C ALA A 72 0.25 1.73 -3.28
N THR A 73 -0.21 0.82 -4.15
CA THR A 73 -1.55 0.87 -4.74
C THR A 73 -2.24 -0.45 -4.51
N ILE A 74 -3.44 -0.44 -3.96
CA ILE A 74 -4.32 -1.60 -3.84
C ILE A 74 -5.28 -1.59 -5.02
N TYR A 75 -5.32 -2.69 -5.78
CA TYR A 75 -6.31 -2.95 -6.82
C TYR A 75 -7.33 -3.94 -6.29
N TYR A 76 -8.59 -3.56 -6.32
CA TYR A 76 -9.69 -4.38 -5.80
C TYR A 76 -10.95 -4.24 -6.62
N SER A 77 -11.81 -5.25 -6.58
CA SER A 77 -13.15 -5.22 -7.15
C SER A 77 -14.19 -5.24 -6.05
N TYR A 78 -15.27 -4.56 -6.29
CA TYR A 78 -16.42 -4.40 -5.44
C TYR A 78 -17.66 -4.83 -6.20
N ARG A 79 -18.46 -5.74 -5.63
CA ARG A 79 -19.72 -6.20 -6.20
C ARG A 79 -20.88 -5.83 -5.29
N TYR A 80 -21.98 -5.45 -5.87
CA TYR A 80 -23.25 -5.21 -5.18
C TYR A 80 -24.44 -5.59 -6.08
N ASP A 81 -25.56 -5.99 -5.45
CA ASP A 81 -26.84 -6.19 -6.11
C ASP A 81 -27.58 -4.86 -6.34
N ASP A 82 -28.73 -4.91 -7.05
CA ASP A 82 -29.55 -3.73 -7.34
C ASP A 82 -30.08 -3.03 -6.08
N LEU A 83 -30.17 -3.75 -4.96
CA LEU A 83 -30.63 -3.22 -3.68
C LEU A 83 -29.49 -2.71 -2.81
N GLY A 84 -28.23 -2.96 -3.20
CA GLY A 84 -27.03 -2.61 -2.43
C GLY A 84 -26.90 -3.42 -1.12
N VAL A 85 -27.53 -4.59 -1.04
CA VAL A 85 -27.59 -5.42 0.17
C VAL A 85 -26.44 -6.44 0.19
N ASP A 86 -26.24 -7.14 -0.92
CA ASP A 86 -25.16 -8.12 -1.07
C ASP A 86 -23.89 -7.47 -1.60
N VAL A 87 -23.10 -6.95 -0.67
CA VAL A 87 -21.85 -6.25 -0.99
C VAL A 87 -20.65 -7.13 -0.68
N SER A 88 -19.76 -7.30 -1.66
CA SER A 88 -18.58 -8.12 -1.52
C SER A 88 -17.36 -7.51 -2.19
N PHE A 89 -16.16 -7.80 -1.64
CA PHE A 89 -14.87 -7.28 -2.08
C PHE A 89 -13.91 -8.41 -2.42
N LYS A 90 -13.00 -8.11 -3.33
CA LYS A 90 -11.90 -8.99 -3.73
C LYS A 90 -10.64 -8.18 -3.96
N LEU A 91 -9.56 -8.52 -3.26
CA LEU A 91 -8.22 -8.02 -3.60
C LEU A 91 -7.74 -8.69 -4.89
N THR A 92 -7.28 -7.90 -5.84
CA THR A 92 -6.74 -8.39 -7.11
C THR A 92 -5.21 -8.41 -7.06
N SER A 93 -4.60 -7.30 -6.69
CA SER A 93 -3.15 -7.15 -6.60
C SER A 93 -2.79 -5.88 -5.84
N THR A 94 -1.52 -5.77 -5.48
CA THR A 94 -0.92 -4.50 -5.10
C THR A 94 0.24 -4.16 -6.02
N LYS A 95 0.47 -2.88 -6.23
CA LYS A 95 1.67 -2.37 -6.90
C LYS A 95 2.45 -1.49 -5.95
N HIS A 96 3.76 -1.66 -5.96
CA HIS A 96 4.69 -0.97 -5.09
C HIS A 96 5.77 -0.29 -5.92
N ARG A 97 6.22 0.86 -5.47
CA ARG A 97 7.25 1.64 -6.14
C ARG A 97 8.01 2.48 -5.13
N VAL A 98 9.29 2.69 -5.39
CA VAL A 98 10.09 3.71 -4.72
C VAL A 98 10.54 4.74 -5.75
N SER A 99 10.61 6.00 -5.34
CA SER A 99 11.27 7.08 -6.08
C SER A 99 12.40 7.64 -5.24
N TYR A 100 13.55 7.84 -5.87
CA TYR A 100 14.73 8.51 -5.30
C TYR A 100 15.56 9.13 -6.45
N SER A 101 16.36 10.15 -6.16
CA SER A 101 17.21 10.78 -7.17
C SER A 101 18.45 9.92 -7.49
N SER A 102 19.07 10.16 -8.64
CA SER A 102 20.33 9.49 -9.04
C SER A 102 21.48 9.72 -8.06
N ASP A 103 21.46 10.86 -7.37
CA ASP A 103 22.49 11.22 -6.38
C ASP A 103 22.24 10.57 -5.02
N THR A 104 21.09 9.90 -4.88
CA THR A 104 20.67 9.18 -3.70
C THR A 104 21.20 7.75 -3.73
N ARG A 105 21.68 7.25 -2.60
CA ARG A 105 22.13 5.87 -2.50
C ARG A 105 20.99 4.91 -2.83
N THR A 106 21.22 4.01 -3.80
CA THR A 106 20.28 2.91 -4.12
C THR A 106 19.93 2.13 -2.85
N PRO A 107 18.66 1.92 -2.54
CA PRO A 107 18.26 1.13 -1.38
C PRO A 107 18.76 -0.30 -1.48
N TYR A 108 19.03 -0.92 -0.34
CA TYR A 108 19.47 -2.32 -0.26
C TYR A 108 18.38 -3.30 -0.70
N LYS A 109 17.17 -3.14 -0.13
CA LYS A 109 16.00 -3.95 -0.50
C LYS A 109 14.70 -3.22 -0.22
N MET A 110 13.66 -3.63 -0.94
CA MET A 110 12.27 -3.27 -0.68
C MET A 110 11.49 -4.56 -0.38
N VAL A 111 10.83 -4.61 0.76
CA VAL A 111 9.88 -5.67 1.10
C VAL A 111 8.48 -5.11 0.86
N MET A 112 7.64 -5.91 0.23
CA MET A 112 6.26 -5.56 -0.11
C MET A 112 5.35 -6.61 0.49
N ASN A 113 4.19 -6.19 0.98
CA ASN A 113 3.13 -7.13 1.34
C ASN A 113 1.79 -6.72 0.76
N ASN A 114 0.90 -7.70 0.63
CA ASN A 114 -0.53 -7.49 0.51
C ASN A 114 -1.27 -8.46 1.42
N MET A 115 -2.42 -8.01 1.88
CA MET A 115 -3.25 -8.76 2.81
C MET A 115 -4.72 -8.53 2.51
N MET A 116 -5.51 -9.57 2.66
CA MET A 116 -6.96 -9.50 2.74
C MET A 116 -7.41 -10.18 4.04
N GLN A 117 -8.11 -9.42 4.85
CA GLN A 117 -8.69 -9.91 6.09
C GLN A 117 -10.21 -9.88 5.96
N HIS A 118 -10.89 -10.95 6.36
CA HIS A 118 -12.34 -11.11 6.27
C HIS A 118 -12.99 -11.53 7.56
N SER A 119 -12.34 -11.59 8.66
CA SER A 119 -12.99 -12.05 9.89
C SER A 119 -12.91 -11.04 11.02
N ALA A 120 -13.94 -11.02 11.86
CA ALA A 120 -13.93 -10.31 13.14
C ALA A 120 -12.82 -10.80 14.09
N SER A 121 -12.21 -11.94 13.80
CA SER A 121 -11.10 -12.51 14.59
C SER A 121 -9.75 -11.83 14.31
N GLY A 122 -9.67 -10.95 13.32
CA GLY A 122 -8.42 -10.29 12.96
C GLY A 122 -7.41 -11.17 12.21
N VAL A 123 -7.76 -12.42 11.89
CA VAL A 123 -6.88 -13.33 11.15
C VAL A 123 -6.96 -13.03 9.66
N PRO A 124 -5.84 -12.79 8.96
CA PRO A 124 -5.82 -12.62 7.52
C PRO A 124 -6.35 -13.89 6.81
N GLU A 125 -7.16 -13.72 5.79
CA GLU A 125 -7.53 -14.81 4.89
C GLU A 125 -6.32 -15.24 4.09
N PHE A 126 -5.56 -14.27 3.64
CA PHE A 126 -4.21 -14.48 3.11
C PHE A 126 -3.35 -13.23 3.35
N GLU A 127 -2.07 -13.49 3.43
CA GLU A 127 -1.02 -12.49 3.38
C GLU A 127 0.07 -12.98 2.42
N ARG A 128 0.58 -12.08 1.60
CA ARG A 128 1.70 -12.37 0.71
C ARG A 128 2.78 -11.32 0.87
N THR A 129 4.01 -11.81 0.85
CA THR A 129 5.21 -10.97 0.93
C THR A 129 6.08 -11.20 -0.30
N GLY A 130 6.64 -10.13 -0.82
CA GLY A 130 7.64 -10.14 -1.89
C GLY A 130 8.83 -9.30 -1.51
N THR A 131 10.03 -9.69 -1.98
CA THR A 131 11.26 -8.93 -1.74
C THR A 131 11.92 -8.59 -3.06
N GLN A 132 12.30 -7.32 -3.22
CA GLN A 132 13.10 -6.84 -4.34
C GLN A 132 14.40 -6.25 -3.80
N TYR A 133 15.54 -6.84 -4.19
CA TYR A 133 16.85 -6.29 -3.89
C TYR A 133 17.24 -5.19 -4.88
N SER A 134 17.90 -4.16 -4.38
CA SER A 134 18.32 -2.99 -5.16
C SER A 134 17.19 -2.44 -6.06
N PRO A 135 16.04 -2.06 -5.48
CA PRO A 135 14.87 -1.64 -6.25
C PRO A 135 15.21 -0.43 -7.13
N VAL A 136 14.78 -0.48 -8.37
CA VAL A 136 15.01 0.59 -9.36
C VAL A 136 14.02 1.72 -9.11
N SER A 137 14.51 2.97 -9.06
CA SER A 137 13.68 4.17 -8.92
C SER A 137 12.61 4.22 -10.02
N LEU A 138 11.36 4.50 -9.63
CA LEU A 138 10.18 4.61 -10.50
C LEU A 138 9.69 3.31 -11.14
N ARG A 139 10.38 2.19 -10.97
CA ARG A 139 9.87 0.89 -11.43
C ARG A 139 8.75 0.39 -10.51
N TYR A 140 7.68 -0.12 -11.13
CA TYR A 140 6.60 -0.80 -10.41
C TYR A 140 6.91 -2.28 -10.20
N TYR A 141 6.59 -2.76 -9.00
CA TYR A 141 6.67 -4.17 -8.61
C TYR A 141 5.28 -4.61 -8.19
N THR A 142 4.78 -5.68 -8.80
CA THR A 142 3.41 -6.16 -8.57
C THR A 142 3.43 -7.40 -7.70
N LEU A 143 2.54 -7.43 -6.71
CA LEU A 143 2.26 -8.58 -5.88
C LEU A 143 0.79 -8.96 -6.08
N SER A 144 0.53 -10.05 -6.81
CA SER A 144 -0.82 -10.52 -7.09
C SER A 144 -1.42 -11.21 -5.88
N ALA A 145 -2.74 -11.13 -5.72
CA ALA A 145 -3.46 -11.99 -4.79
C ALA A 145 -3.27 -13.48 -5.16
N PRO A 146 -3.46 -14.43 -4.23
CA PRO A 146 -3.45 -15.84 -4.56
C PRO A 146 -4.48 -16.19 -5.66
N SER A 147 -4.21 -17.24 -6.43
CA SER A 147 -5.13 -17.68 -7.51
C SER A 147 -6.51 -18.11 -6.99
N GLY A 148 -6.61 -18.50 -5.72
CA GLY A 148 -7.86 -18.87 -5.04
C GLY A 148 -8.54 -17.73 -4.28
N ALA A 149 -7.99 -16.49 -4.34
CA ALA A 149 -8.64 -15.35 -3.72
C ALA A 149 -10.02 -15.10 -4.37
N ASP A 150 -11.04 -14.96 -3.54
CA ASP A 150 -12.43 -14.81 -3.98
C ASP A 150 -13.08 -13.59 -3.32
N TYR A 151 -14.31 -13.27 -3.72
CA TYR A 151 -15.12 -12.22 -3.13
C TYR A 151 -15.50 -12.56 -1.69
N ARG A 152 -15.40 -11.58 -0.80
CA ARG A 152 -15.79 -11.71 0.60
C ARG A 152 -16.78 -10.62 0.99
N PRO A 153 -17.78 -10.95 1.84
CA PRO A 153 -18.74 -9.96 2.31
C PRO A 153 -18.10 -8.76 3.00
N MET A 154 -18.72 -7.61 2.83
CA MET A 154 -18.23 -6.31 3.34
C MET A 154 -18.06 -6.27 4.87
N VAL A 155 -18.84 -7.02 5.63
CA VAL A 155 -19.05 -6.83 7.09
C VAL A 155 -17.76 -6.83 7.92
N SER A 156 -16.66 -7.36 7.40
CA SER A 156 -15.38 -7.41 8.11
C SER A 156 -14.18 -7.50 7.15
N CYS A 157 -14.32 -6.92 5.95
CA CYS A 157 -13.27 -6.97 4.95
C CYS A 157 -12.32 -5.77 5.10
N THR A 158 -11.03 -6.06 5.20
CA THR A 158 -9.96 -5.07 5.13
C THR A 158 -8.93 -5.52 4.09
N LEU A 159 -8.54 -4.61 3.21
CA LEU A 159 -7.51 -4.81 2.21
C LEU A 159 -6.32 -3.96 2.58
N ALA A 160 -5.13 -4.55 2.67
CA ALA A 160 -3.94 -3.83 3.07
C ALA A 160 -2.78 -3.98 2.08
N ALA A 161 -1.91 -2.99 2.05
CA ALA A 161 -0.64 -3.01 1.34
C ALA A 161 0.45 -2.32 2.16
N GLY A 162 1.63 -2.94 2.24
CA GLY A 162 2.80 -2.40 2.90
C GLY A 162 4.00 -2.35 1.96
N THR A 163 4.78 -1.27 2.06
CA THR A 163 6.05 -1.08 1.36
C THR A 163 7.12 -0.68 2.37
N TYR A 164 8.12 -1.53 2.56
CA TYR A 164 9.19 -1.36 3.54
C TYR A 164 10.52 -1.23 2.84
N LEU A 165 11.17 -0.07 2.96
CA LEU A 165 12.42 0.23 2.27
C LEU A 165 13.60 0.20 3.25
N TYR A 166 14.53 -0.70 3.00
CA TYR A 166 15.79 -0.84 3.73
C TYR A 166 16.89 -0.11 2.97
N THR A 167 17.48 0.90 3.56
CA THR A 167 18.50 1.74 2.91
C THR A 167 19.90 1.11 2.93
N SER A 168 20.14 0.14 3.82
CA SER A 168 21.39 -0.65 3.88
C SER A 168 21.12 -2.07 4.37
N SER A 169 22.12 -2.95 4.28
CA SER A 169 22.04 -4.32 4.82
C SER A 169 21.98 -4.37 6.35
N SER A 170 22.45 -3.31 7.02
CA SER A 170 22.42 -3.18 8.49
C SER A 170 21.17 -2.45 9.01
N THR A 171 20.29 -1.97 8.12
CA THR A 171 19.05 -1.30 8.54
C THR A 171 18.13 -2.32 9.19
N THR A 172 17.81 -2.13 10.46
CA THR A 172 16.84 -2.94 11.23
C THR A 172 15.45 -2.34 11.19
N ASP A 173 15.33 -1.03 10.99
CA ASP A 173 14.09 -0.27 11.00
C ASP A 173 13.88 0.39 9.62
N PRO A 174 13.03 -0.17 8.76
CA PRO A 174 12.83 0.32 7.41
C PRO A 174 12.00 1.60 7.39
N LEU A 175 12.12 2.37 6.30
CA LEU A 175 11.08 3.34 5.94
C LEU A 175 9.83 2.57 5.53
N ALA A 176 8.72 2.79 6.21
CA ALA A 176 7.49 2.04 6.00
C ALA A 176 6.36 2.91 5.49
N LEU A 177 5.62 2.39 4.52
CA LEU A 177 4.32 2.85 4.09
C LEU A 177 3.36 1.67 4.21
N ASP A 178 2.53 1.69 5.25
CA ASP A 178 1.43 0.75 5.43
C ASP A 178 0.12 1.49 5.26
N PHE A 179 -0.79 0.93 4.47
CA PHE A 179 -2.13 1.46 4.39
C PHE A 179 -3.16 0.36 4.11
N TYR A 180 -4.39 0.66 4.43
CA TYR A 180 -5.51 -0.26 4.22
C TYR A 180 -6.75 0.47 3.72
N VAL A 181 -7.61 -0.30 3.07
CA VAL A 181 -8.97 0.09 2.69
C VAL A 181 -9.92 -0.72 3.56
N ASP A 182 -10.62 -0.07 4.46
CA ASP A 182 -11.71 -0.68 5.22
C ASP A 182 -12.96 -0.70 4.34
N CYS A 183 -13.43 -1.89 4.02
CA CYS A 183 -14.56 -2.04 3.12
C CYS A 183 -15.87 -1.50 3.70
N ARG A 184 -15.95 -1.25 5.01
CA ARG A 184 -17.09 -0.60 5.67
C ARG A 184 -17.22 0.88 5.33
N ASP A 185 -16.12 1.53 4.97
CA ASP A 185 -16.08 2.96 4.64
C ASP A 185 -16.52 3.27 3.20
N LEU A 186 -16.86 2.22 2.44
CA LEU A 186 -17.25 2.32 1.03
C LEU A 186 -18.77 2.51 0.82
N ARG A 187 -19.52 2.84 1.84
CA ARG A 187 -20.96 3.13 1.79
C ARG A 187 -21.28 4.58 1.45
#